data_0b8f622cb2436587bdd94cf5b5bf89f9
#
_entry.id   0b8f622cb2436587bdd94cf5b5bf89f9
#
_cell.length_a   1.000
_cell.length_b   1.000
_cell.length_c   1.000
_cell.angle_alpha   90.00
_cell.angle_beta   90.00
_cell.angle_gamma   90.00
#
_symmetry.space_group_name_H-M   'P 1'
#
loop_
_entity.id
_entity.type
_entity.pdbx_description
1 polymer ?
#
loop_
_entity_poly.entity_id
_entity_poly.type
_entity_poly.pdbx_seq_one_letter_code
_entity_poly.pdbx_strand_id
1 'polypeptide(L)'
;SGVGDVNGDGVTDLIVGSGDRRKPSDAPSDQDFYVVYGSTDPFASRLKLDSLDGNNGFRVRIRTRTNEYYSASVTGNGDFNGDGLADIIIGNEEGGTGGQKGAGEIHIVFGNAGGFPAIFRTADVDGTNGTILSGINDADNAGSDVDMVGDINGDGIEDLLIGATGGNGISQDEDFKDAGEAYLIFGRNAFLASHSIADLLADNTAVLLAGIKDDDLTGRAVSRAGDVNGDGVSDLIIGSHGANRDPDNDGNFEDDNNGEAY
;
A
#
# COMPACT_ATOMS: atom_id res chain seq x y z
N SER A 1 -9.01 -2.18 8.72
CA SER A 1 -7.96 -1.38 9.38
C SER A 1 -8.54 -0.10 9.96
N GLY A 2 -7.98 0.40 11.05
CA GLY A 2 -8.14 1.79 11.47
C GLY A 2 -7.30 2.69 10.56
N VAL A 3 -7.83 3.84 10.16
CA VAL A 3 -7.13 4.74 9.22
C VAL A 3 -6.86 6.13 9.80
N GLY A 4 -6.98 6.29 11.13
CA GLY A 4 -6.83 7.60 11.75
C GLY A 4 -8.03 8.49 11.52
N ASP A 5 -7.88 9.78 11.80
CA ASP A 5 -8.90 10.80 11.60
C ASP A 5 -8.74 11.40 10.20
N VAL A 6 -9.47 10.87 9.23
CA VAL A 6 -9.36 11.30 7.82
C VAL A 6 -10.23 12.50 7.48
N ASN A 7 -11.21 12.83 8.37
CA ASN A 7 -12.16 13.91 8.17
C ASN A 7 -11.95 15.10 9.09
N GLY A 8 -11.00 15.02 10.05
CA GLY A 8 -10.64 16.09 10.97
C GLY A 8 -11.64 16.31 12.11
N ASP A 9 -12.45 15.30 12.45
CA ASP A 9 -13.45 15.41 13.53
C ASP A 9 -12.91 15.02 14.92
N GLY A 10 -11.67 14.53 14.99
CA GLY A 10 -10.98 14.11 16.21
C GLY A 10 -11.26 12.67 16.62
N VAL A 11 -11.95 11.88 15.77
CA VAL A 11 -12.26 10.47 16.04
C VAL A 11 -11.63 9.59 14.96
N THR A 12 -11.05 8.47 15.35
CA THR A 12 -10.44 7.52 14.40
C THR A 12 -11.49 6.85 13.53
N ASP A 13 -11.23 6.80 12.23
CA ASP A 13 -12.06 6.20 11.20
C ASP A 13 -11.63 4.77 10.87
N LEU A 14 -12.50 4.04 10.16
CA LEU A 14 -12.27 2.67 9.74
C LEU A 14 -12.35 2.54 8.22
N ILE A 15 -11.47 1.72 7.63
CA ILE A 15 -11.62 1.26 6.25
C ILE A 15 -11.98 -0.22 6.20
N VAL A 16 -12.92 -0.57 5.33
CA VAL A 16 -13.35 -1.94 5.04
C VAL A 16 -13.21 -2.19 3.56
N GLY A 17 -12.31 -3.08 3.18
CA GLY A 17 -12.17 -3.55 1.80
C GLY A 17 -13.28 -4.53 1.42
N SER A 18 -13.83 -4.44 0.21
CA SER A 18 -14.70 -5.47 -0.35
C SER A 18 -13.90 -6.32 -1.32
N GLY A 19 -13.49 -7.50 -0.88
CA GLY A 19 -12.84 -8.47 -1.77
C GLY A 19 -13.86 -9.21 -2.62
N ASP A 20 -14.26 -8.70 -3.77
CA ASP A 20 -15.02 -9.50 -4.73
C ASP A 20 -14.07 -10.21 -5.70
N ARG A 21 -13.67 -11.41 -5.32
CA ARG A 21 -12.80 -12.30 -6.12
C ARG A 21 -13.48 -12.89 -7.35
N ARG A 22 -14.68 -12.44 -7.71
CA ARG A 22 -15.51 -13.10 -8.75
C ARG A 22 -16.03 -12.12 -9.76
N LYS A 23 -15.26 -11.82 -10.80
CA LYS A 23 -15.85 -11.54 -12.11
C LYS A 23 -14.91 -11.99 -13.23
N PRO A 24 -15.17 -13.13 -13.86
CA PRO A 24 -14.76 -13.32 -15.25
C PRO A 24 -15.74 -12.50 -16.10
N SER A 25 -15.50 -11.21 -16.27
CA SER A 25 -16.19 -10.40 -17.27
C SER A 25 -15.14 -9.60 -18.00
N ASP A 26 -15.18 -9.62 -19.32
CA ASP A 26 -14.30 -8.87 -20.21
C ASP A 26 -14.50 -7.35 -20.13
N ALA A 27 -15.18 -6.84 -19.10
CA ALA A 27 -15.46 -5.43 -18.90
C ALA A 27 -14.76 -4.91 -17.63
N PRO A 28 -14.20 -3.68 -17.67
CA PRO A 28 -13.71 -3.00 -16.47
C PRO A 28 -14.79 -3.01 -15.37
N SER A 29 -14.37 -3.26 -14.15
CA SER A 29 -15.25 -3.18 -12.98
C SER A 29 -14.77 -2.11 -12.02
N ASP A 30 -15.66 -1.60 -11.20
CA ASP A 30 -15.31 -0.72 -10.10
C ASP A 30 -15.15 -1.57 -8.84
N GLN A 31 -14.11 -1.29 -8.04
CA GLN A 31 -13.94 -1.82 -6.71
C GLN A 31 -14.19 -0.72 -5.69
N ASP A 32 -15.03 -1.00 -4.70
CA ASP A 32 -15.34 -0.08 -3.63
C ASP A 32 -14.65 -0.48 -2.32
N PHE A 33 -14.00 0.48 -1.69
CA PHE A 33 -13.53 0.43 -0.30
C PHE A 33 -14.41 1.38 0.50
N TYR A 34 -14.80 0.97 1.69
CA TYR A 34 -15.74 1.72 2.50
C TYR A 34 -15.02 2.35 3.67
N VAL A 35 -15.03 3.67 3.76
CA VAL A 35 -14.53 4.42 4.92
C VAL A 35 -15.74 4.78 5.78
N VAL A 36 -15.71 4.35 7.03
CA VAL A 36 -16.76 4.63 8.02
C VAL A 36 -16.17 5.60 9.03
N TYR A 37 -16.78 6.77 9.13
CA TYR A 37 -16.34 7.75 10.12
C TYR A 37 -16.59 7.25 11.54
N GLY A 38 -15.59 7.49 12.40
CA GLY A 38 -15.70 7.28 13.81
C GLY A 38 -16.83 8.13 14.41
N SER A 39 -17.27 7.81 15.60
CA SER A 39 -18.31 8.59 16.28
C SER A 39 -18.17 8.44 17.78
N THR A 40 -18.35 9.54 18.50
CA THR A 40 -18.51 9.54 19.96
C THR A 40 -19.89 9.04 20.39
N ASP A 41 -20.86 9.03 19.46
CA ASP A 41 -22.17 8.44 19.67
C ASP A 41 -22.14 6.92 19.41
N PRO A 42 -22.98 6.12 20.11
CA PRO A 42 -23.03 4.70 19.89
C PRO A 42 -23.42 4.34 18.44
N PHE A 43 -22.66 3.47 17.80
CA PHE A 43 -23.04 2.91 16.52
C PHE A 43 -24.33 2.06 16.63
N ALA A 44 -25.12 2.09 15.57
CA ALA A 44 -26.21 1.12 15.42
C ALA A 44 -25.63 -0.30 15.40
N SER A 45 -26.36 -1.28 15.93
CA SER A 45 -25.94 -2.70 15.94
C SER A 45 -25.68 -3.27 14.53
N ARG A 46 -26.13 -2.58 13.49
CA ARG A 46 -25.89 -2.89 12.08
C ARG A 46 -25.79 -1.60 11.28
N LEU A 47 -24.64 -1.39 10.64
CA LEU A 47 -24.43 -0.36 9.64
C LEU A 47 -24.40 -1.01 8.25
N LYS A 48 -25.18 -0.46 7.32
CA LYS A 48 -25.12 -0.90 5.93
C LYS A 48 -24.11 -0.03 5.18
N LEU A 49 -23.09 -0.63 4.58
CA LEU A 49 -22.04 0.10 3.87
C LEU A 49 -22.57 0.83 2.62
N ASP A 50 -23.70 0.42 2.06
CA ASP A 50 -24.37 1.12 0.96
C ASP A 50 -25.10 2.41 1.39
N SER A 51 -25.24 2.64 2.71
CA SER A 51 -25.83 3.87 3.26
C SER A 51 -24.84 4.98 3.56
N LEU A 52 -23.57 4.81 3.21
CA LEU A 52 -22.55 5.86 3.35
C LEU A 52 -22.83 6.98 2.34
N ASP A 53 -22.96 8.22 2.84
CA ASP A 53 -23.49 9.35 2.09
C ASP A 53 -22.56 10.59 2.07
N GLY A 54 -21.36 10.47 2.65
CA GLY A 54 -20.39 11.54 2.84
C GLY A 54 -20.43 12.17 4.24
N ASN A 55 -21.52 11.99 5.00
CA ASN A 55 -21.63 12.50 6.38
C ASN A 55 -21.26 11.46 7.44
N ASN A 56 -21.49 10.19 7.15
CA ASN A 56 -21.20 9.06 8.05
C ASN A 56 -20.06 8.19 7.54
N GLY A 57 -19.43 8.60 6.46
CA GLY A 57 -18.40 7.89 5.73
C GLY A 57 -18.62 7.97 4.23
N PHE A 58 -17.74 7.36 3.47
CA PHE A 58 -17.76 7.42 2.01
C PHE A 58 -17.19 6.14 1.39
N ARG A 59 -17.26 6.04 0.07
CA ARG A 59 -16.64 4.95 -0.69
C ARG A 59 -15.47 5.49 -1.50
N VAL A 60 -14.32 4.85 -1.37
CA VAL A 60 -13.21 5.03 -2.31
C VAL A 60 -13.41 4.04 -3.44
N ARG A 61 -13.57 4.54 -4.65
CA ARG A 61 -13.81 3.73 -5.84
C ARG A 61 -12.60 3.72 -6.74
N ILE A 62 -12.05 2.53 -6.95
CA ILE A 62 -10.96 2.27 -7.87
C ILE A 62 -11.53 1.58 -9.10
N ARG A 63 -11.19 2.09 -10.28
CA ARG A 63 -11.56 1.45 -11.53
C ARG A 63 -10.52 0.40 -11.90
N THR A 64 -10.93 -0.87 -11.90
CA THR A 64 -10.08 -1.97 -12.33
C THR A 64 -10.11 -2.15 -13.84
N ARG A 65 -9.05 -2.73 -14.39
CA ARG A 65 -9.02 -3.19 -15.78
C ARG A 65 -9.70 -4.55 -15.92
N THR A 66 -9.86 -5.01 -17.15
CA THR A 66 -10.44 -6.33 -17.46
C THR A 66 -9.56 -7.47 -16.95
N ASN A 67 -10.19 -8.48 -16.32
CA ASN A 67 -9.54 -9.73 -15.88
C ASN A 67 -8.52 -9.63 -14.74
N GLU A 68 -8.51 -8.55 -13.96
CA GLU A 68 -7.68 -8.45 -12.77
C GLU A 68 -8.37 -9.09 -11.57
N TYR A 69 -7.65 -9.95 -10.84
CA TYR A 69 -8.02 -10.37 -9.50
C TYR A 69 -7.60 -9.27 -8.54
N TYR A 70 -8.46 -8.92 -7.60
CA TYR A 70 -8.14 -7.87 -6.65
C TYR A 70 -7.70 -8.49 -5.32
N SER A 71 -6.42 -8.42 -5.05
CA SER A 71 -5.88 -8.47 -3.70
C SER A 71 -5.46 -7.06 -3.34
N ALA A 72 -5.99 -6.53 -2.26
CA ALA A 72 -5.68 -5.18 -1.83
C ALA A 72 -5.25 -5.19 -0.38
N SER A 73 -4.10 -4.61 -0.11
CA SER A 73 -3.69 -4.19 1.23
C SER A 73 -4.21 -2.78 1.49
N VAL A 74 -4.63 -2.49 2.71
CA VAL A 74 -5.11 -1.17 3.11
C VAL A 74 -4.50 -0.76 4.43
N THR A 75 -3.97 0.44 4.49
CA THR A 75 -3.47 1.07 5.69
C THR A 75 -3.89 2.54 5.76
N GLY A 76 -3.57 3.19 6.85
CA GLY A 76 -3.77 4.61 7.12
C GLY A 76 -3.16 4.92 8.49
N ASN A 77 -3.73 5.90 9.17
CA ASN A 77 -3.26 6.36 10.48
C ASN A 77 -1.88 7.02 10.44
N GLY A 78 -1.57 7.64 9.28
CA GLY A 78 -0.40 8.45 9.07
C GLY A 78 -0.71 9.63 8.17
N ASP A 79 0.10 10.66 8.25
CA ASP A 79 0.00 11.92 7.49
C ASP A 79 1.15 11.97 6.47
N PHE A 80 0.87 11.43 5.27
CA PHE A 80 1.85 11.30 4.18
C PHE A 80 2.10 12.59 3.42
N ASN A 81 1.14 13.54 3.52
CA ASN A 81 1.24 14.82 2.84
C ASN A 81 1.59 15.99 3.79
N GLY A 82 1.66 15.76 5.11
CA GLY A 82 2.04 16.76 6.11
C GLY A 82 0.97 17.82 6.39
N ASP A 83 -0.33 17.51 6.15
CA ASP A 83 -1.43 18.47 6.33
C ASP A 83 -2.09 18.38 7.72
N GLY A 84 -1.70 17.39 8.53
CA GLY A 84 -2.20 17.16 9.88
C GLY A 84 -3.42 16.24 9.95
N LEU A 85 -3.86 15.67 8.83
CA LEU A 85 -4.93 14.69 8.76
C LEU A 85 -4.36 13.32 8.40
N ALA A 86 -5.06 12.27 8.77
CA ALA A 86 -4.65 10.93 8.38
C ALA A 86 -5.03 10.65 6.93
N ASP A 87 -4.15 9.96 6.19
CA ASP A 87 -4.33 9.58 4.81
C ASP A 87 -4.73 8.11 4.68
N ILE A 88 -5.38 7.75 3.57
CA ILE A 88 -5.81 6.40 3.25
C ILE A 88 -4.93 5.86 2.12
N ILE A 89 -4.31 4.70 2.37
CA ILE A 89 -3.45 4.02 1.41
C ILE A 89 -4.10 2.70 1.00
N ILE A 90 -4.22 2.45 -0.31
CA ILE A 90 -4.77 1.22 -0.87
C ILE A 90 -3.79 0.67 -1.90
N GLY A 91 -3.15 -0.45 -1.58
CA GLY A 91 -2.30 -1.20 -2.51
C GLY A 91 -3.13 -2.08 -3.42
N ASN A 92 -2.79 -2.11 -4.71
CA ASN A 92 -3.38 -2.96 -5.73
C ASN A 92 -2.26 -3.66 -6.51
N GLU A 93 -1.87 -4.84 -6.07
CA GLU A 93 -0.75 -5.59 -6.65
C GLU A 93 -0.94 -5.98 -8.12
N GLU A 94 -2.18 -6.17 -8.56
CA GLU A 94 -2.51 -6.52 -9.95
C GLU A 94 -2.67 -5.30 -10.87
N GLY A 95 -2.64 -4.09 -10.30
CA GLY A 95 -2.76 -2.84 -11.05
C GLY A 95 -1.58 -2.61 -11.99
N GLY A 96 -1.75 -1.65 -12.90
CA GLY A 96 -0.65 -1.23 -13.76
C GLY A 96 -1.09 -0.20 -14.79
N THR A 97 -0.34 0.88 -14.94
CA THR A 97 -0.56 1.93 -15.93
C THR A 97 0.16 1.63 -17.25
N GLY A 98 -0.27 2.26 -18.33
CA GLY A 98 0.47 2.22 -19.60
C GLY A 98 0.51 0.87 -20.33
N GLY A 99 -0.25 -0.14 -19.90
CA GLY A 99 -0.28 -1.48 -20.49
C GLY A 99 0.54 -2.51 -19.74
N GLN A 100 1.22 -2.11 -18.67
CA GLN A 100 1.89 -3.00 -17.73
C GLN A 100 0.86 -3.85 -16.99
N LYS A 101 1.17 -5.12 -16.78
CA LYS A 101 0.29 -6.06 -16.07
C LYS A 101 0.92 -6.46 -14.75
N GLY A 102 0.20 -6.22 -13.65
CA GLY A 102 0.71 -6.59 -12.34
C GLY A 102 1.95 -5.80 -11.89
N ALA A 103 2.22 -4.63 -12.49
CA ALA A 103 3.27 -3.76 -11.97
C ALA A 103 2.92 -3.25 -10.56
N GLY A 104 1.62 -3.18 -10.29
CA GLY A 104 1.05 -2.65 -9.07
C GLY A 104 0.71 -1.16 -9.15
N GLU A 105 -0.31 -0.77 -8.41
CA GLU A 105 -0.70 0.62 -8.21
C GLU A 105 -1.01 0.85 -6.74
N ILE A 106 -0.56 1.97 -6.19
CA ILE A 106 -0.88 2.38 -4.83
C ILE A 106 -1.69 3.67 -4.91
N HIS A 107 -2.94 3.60 -4.45
CA HIS A 107 -3.86 4.73 -4.42
C HIS A 107 -3.82 5.38 -3.05
N ILE A 108 -3.46 6.65 -2.99
CA ILE A 108 -3.36 7.44 -1.78
C ILE A 108 -4.43 8.52 -1.84
N VAL A 109 -5.31 8.54 -0.84
CA VAL A 109 -6.37 9.56 -0.68
C VAL A 109 -6.02 10.40 0.54
N PHE A 110 -5.76 11.68 0.33
CA PHE A 110 -5.42 12.60 1.41
C PHE A 110 -6.62 12.94 2.26
N GLY A 111 -6.38 13.06 3.57
CA GLY A 111 -7.37 13.50 4.53
C GLY A 111 -8.00 14.84 4.14
N ASN A 112 -9.24 15.09 4.55
CA ASN A 112 -9.94 16.32 4.19
C ASN A 112 -10.94 16.77 5.26
N ALA A 113 -10.57 17.78 6.03
CA ALA A 113 -11.47 18.38 7.04
C ALA A 113 -12.75 19.00 6.44
N GLY A 114 -12.79 19.24 5.13
CA GLY A 114 -13.99 19.65 4.43
C GLY A 114 -14.96 18.51 4.12
N GLY A 115 -14.59 17.26 4.47
CA GLY A 115 -15.35 16.04 4.20
C GLY A 115 -15.18 15.51 2.78
N PHE A 116 -15.78 14.35 2.53
CA PHE A 116 -15.70 13.64 1.27
C PHE A 116 -17.08 13.48 0.60
N PRO A 117 -17.16 13.40 -0.74
CA PRO A 117 -18.38 13.00 -1.42
C PRO A 117 -18.73 11.55 -1.05
N ALA A 118 -20.00 11.16 -1.15
CA ALA A 118 -20.43 9.77 -0.91
C ALA A 118 -19.63 8.72 -1.69
N ILE A 119 -19.06 9.11 -2.84
CA ILE A 119 -18.16 8.28 -3.65
C ILE A 119 -16.99 9.17 -4.10
N PHE A 120 -15.81 8.87 -3.58
CA PHE A 120 -14.53 9.41 -4.04
C PHE A 120 -13.95 8.46 -5.10
N ARG A 121 -13.64 8.97 -6.27
CA ARG A 121 -13.03 8.15 -7.33
C ARG A 121 -11.53 8.44 -7.41
N THR A 122 -10.70 7.40 -7.37
CA THR A 122 -9.26 7.59 -7.54
C THR A 122 -8.87 8.09 -8.93
N ALA A 123 -9.77 7.96 -9.91
CA ALA A 123 -9.59 8.58 -11.22
C ALA A 123 -9.69 10.12 -11.23
N ASP A 124 -10.24 10.71 -10.16
CA ASP A 124 -10.40 12.16 -9.99
C ASP A 124 -9.27 12.77 -9.11
N VAL A 125 -8.24 11.98 -8.81
CA VAL A 125 -7.06 12.42 -8.05
C VAL A 125 -6.26 13.44 -8.87
N ASP A 126 -5.84 14.53 -8.22
CA ASP A 126 -5.23 15.69 -8.89
C ASP A 126 -3.91 16.17 -8.22
N GLY A 127 -3.45 15.48 -7.19
CA GLY A 127 -2.27 15.84 -6.40
C GLY A 127 -2.58 16.69 -5.16
N THR A 128 -3.78 17.27 -5.08
CA THR A 128 -4.24 18.02 -3.89
C THR A 128 -5.16 17.19 -3.00
N ASN A 129 -5.87 16.23 -3.56
CA ASN A 129 -6.81 15.34 -2.89
C ASN A 129 -6.31 13.90 -2.80
N GLY A 130 -5.11 13.63 -3.31
CA GLY A 130 -4.47 12.32 -3.32
C GLY A 130 -3.47 12.18 -4.45
N THR A 131 -2.84 11.01 -4.54
CA THR A 131 -1.89 10.65 -5.60
C THR A 131 -1.97 9.15 -5.89
N ILE A 132 -1.47 8.74 -7.07
CA ILE A 132 -1.33 7.35 -7.45
C ILE A 132 0.15 7.06 -7.70
N LEU A 133 0.69 6.03 -7.04
CA LEU A 133 2.03 5.54 -7.34
C LEU A 133 1.91 4.31 -8.22
N SER A 134 2.68 4.25 -9.30
CA SER A 134 2.75 3.07 -10.18
C SER A 134 4.04 2.30 -9.96
N GLY A 135 3.93 0.96 -9.93
CA GLY A 135 5.07 0.06 -9.90
C GLY A 135 5.98 0.21 -11.12
N ILE A 136 7.07 -0.54 -11.15
CA ILE A 136 8.16 -0.33 -12.11
C ILE A 136 8.02 -1.26 -13.32
N ASN A 137 7.96 -2.58 -13.11
CA ASN A 137 7.94 -3.57 -14.18
C ASN A 137 6.68 -4.42 -14.14
N ASP A 138 6.41 -5.12 -15.24
CA ASP A 138 5.35 -6.12 -15.28
C ASP A 138 5.57 -7.19 -14.20
N ALA A 139 4.51 -7.55 -13.50
CA ALA A 139 4.49 -8.56 -12.44
C ALA A 139 5.34 -8.28 -11.19
N ASP A 140 5.81 -7.04 -10.96
CA ASP A 140 6.48 -6.67 -9.71
C ASP A 140 5.53 -6.73 -8.51
N ASN A 141 4.22 -6.58 -8.74
CA ASN A 141 3.17 -6.65 -7.73
C ASN A 141 3.34 -5.60 -6.60
N ALA A 142 3.77 -4.38 -6.95
CA ALA A 142 3.87 -3.29 -5.97
C ALA A 142 2.50 -3.02 -5.33
N GLY A 143 2.48 -2.89 -4.00
CA GLY A 143 1.23 -2.79 -3.22
C GLY A 143 0.67 -4.15 -2.79
N SER A 144 1.46 -5.24 -2.88
CA SER A 144 1.11 -6.54 -2.28
C SER A 144 0.87 -6.42 -0.77
N ASP A 145 1.62 -5.56 -0.12
CA ASP A 145 1.35 -5.05 1.22
C ASP A 145 1.78 -3.59 1.34
N VAL A 146 1.14 -2.80 2.22
CA VAL A 146 1.45 -1.39 2.45
C VAL A 146 1.28 -1.03 3.92
N ASP A 147 2.20 -0.21 4.46
CA ASP A 147 2.07 0.31 5.82
C ASP A 147 2.69 1.72 5.96
N MET A 148 2.04 2.56 6.78
CA MET A 148 2.59 3.84 7.21
C MET A 148 3.58 3.60 8.34
N VAL A 149 4.84 3.98 8.11
CA VAL A 149 5.94 3.55 8.98
C VAL A 149 6.47 4.64 9.91
N GLY A 150 5.85 5.81 9.87
CA GLY A 150 6.30 6.99 10.60
C GLY A 150 7.39 7.74 9.84
N ASP A 151 7.93 8.77 10.45
CA ASP A 151 9.00 9.61 9.88
C ASP A 151 10.36 8.89 10.04
N ILE A 152 10.79 8.21 8.98
CA ILE A 152 12.03 7.43 8.94
C ILE A 152 13.23 8.31 8.59
N ASN A 153 12.99 9.38 7.80
CA ASN A 153 14.05 10.27 7.34
C ASN A 153 14.28 11.48 8.25
N GLY A 154 13.41 11.72 9.23
CA GLY A 154 13.53 12.80 10.23
C GLY A 154 13.10 14.17 9.71
N ASP A 155 12.27 14.25 8.66
CA ASP A 155 11.81 15.51 8.07
C ASP A 155 10.50 16.04 8.66
N GLY A 156 9.86 15.27 9.53
CA GLY A 156 8.62 15.61 10.23
C GLY A 156 7.36 15.19 9.49
N ILE A 157 7.46 14.46 8.38
CA ILE A 157 6.35 13.91 7.60
C ILE A 157 6.44 12.38 7.64
N GLU A 158 5.32 11.70 7.71
CA GLU A 158 5.33 10.23 7.78
C GLU A 158 5.58 9.58 6.42
N ASP A 159 6.27 8.45 6.44
CA ASP A 159 6.73 7.71 5.27
C ASP A 159 5.88 6.45 5.03
N LEU A 160 5.89 5.96 3.79
CA LEU A 160 5.13 4.80 3.33
C LEU A 160 6.06 3.67 2.92
N LEU A 161 5.82 2.46 3.43
CA LEU A 161 6.50 1.24 3.02
C LEU A 161 5.56 0.40 2.14
N ILE A 162 6.07 -0.03 1.00
CA ILE A 162 5.33 -0.75 -0.04
C ILE A 162 6.06 -2.05 -0.35
N GLY A 163 5.39 -3.18 -0.25
CA GLY A 163 5.90 -4.48 -0.71
C GLY A 163 5.63 -4.71 -2.20
N ALA A 164 6.56 -5.38 -2.88
CA ALA A 164 6.51 -5.75 -4.30
C ALA A 164 7.11 -7.16 -4.49
N THR A 165 6.28 -8.17 -4.29
CA THR A 165 6.72 -9.57 -4.15
C THR A 165 7.28 -10.19 -5.43
N GLY A 166 6.94 -9.66 -6.60
CA GLY A 166 7.45 -10.13 -7.89
C GLY A 166 8.66 -9.34 -8.40
N GLY A 167 9.18 -8.38 -7.62
CA GLY A 167 10.37 -7.63 -7.98
C GLY A 167 11.62 -8.53 -8.10
N ASN A 168 12.52 -8.16 -9.01
CA ASN A 168 13.70 -8.99 -9.31
C ASN A 168 14.95 -8.62 -8.47
N GLY A 169 14.80 -7.82 -7.43
CA GLY A 169 15.89 -7.41 -6.56
C GLY A 169 16.91 -6.49 -7.25
N ILE A 170 18.11 -6.41 -6.71
CA ILE A 170 19.21 -5.59 -7.27
C ILE A 170 19.83 -6.25 -8.50
N SER A 171 19.55 -7.50 -8.76
CA SER A 171 20.20 -8.24 -9.83
C SER A 171 19.60 -7.84 -11.19
N GLN A 172 20.45 -7.30 -12.06
CA GLN A 172 20.14 -7.14 -13.47
C GLN A 172 20.40 -8.45 -14.26
N ASP A 173 20.79 -9.50 -13.56
CA ASP A 173 20.92 -10.82 -14.15
C ASP A 173 19.53 -11.45 -14.28
N GLU A 174 19.17 -11.88 -15.49
CA GLU A 174 17.89 -12.53 -15.82
C GLU A 174 17.65 -13.85 -15.03
N ASP A 175 18.61 -14.24 -14.18
CA ASP A 175 18.58 -15.44 -13.37
C ASP A 175 17.90 -15.25 -12.00
N PHE A 176 17.66 -14.02 -11.53
CA PHE A 176 16.94 -13.75 -10.28
C PHE A 176 15.46 -13.56 -10.57
N LYS A 177 14.64 -14.52 -10.15
CA LYS A 177 13.18 -14.49 -10.29
C LYS A 177 12.54 -14.35 -8.92
N ASP A 178 11.61 -13.39 -8.82
CA ASP A 178 10.73 -13.24 -7.68
C ASP A 178 11.48 -13.12 -6.32
N ALA A 179 12.67 -12.49 -6.31
CA ALA A 179 13.38 -12.21 -5.06
C ALA A 179 12.54 -11.30 -4.13
N GLY A 180 11.65 -10.53 -4.73
CA GLY A 180 10.82 -9.55 -4.05
C GLY A 180 11.59 -8.30 -3.66
N GLU A 181 10.84 -7.24 -3.47
CA GLU A 181 11.35 -5.91 -3.14
C GLU A 181 10.42 -5.23 -2.14
N ALA A 182 10.93 -4.22 -1.45
CA ALA A 182 10.10 -3.23 -0.79
C ALA A 182 10.59 -1.83 -1.13
N TYR A 183 9.68 -0.88 -1.17
CA TYR A 183 9.98 0.52 -1.45
C TYR A 183 9.60 1.37 -0.24
N LEU A 184 10.55 2.10 0.31
CA LEU A 184 10.29 3.15 1.28
C LEU A 184 10.13 4.46 0.52
N ILE A 185 8.95 5.05 0.55
CA ILE A 185 8.62 6.30 -0.13
C ILE A 185 8.52 7.41 0.91
N PHE A 186 9.30 8.47 0.75
CA PHE A 186 9.27 9.60 1.69
C PHE A 186 8.05 10.49 1.48
N GLY A 187 7.38 10.80 2.59
CA GLY A 187 6.29 11.75 2.64
C GLY A 187 6.73 13.16 2.26
N ARG A 188 5.80 14.02 1.82
CA ARG A 188 6.12 15.40 1.42
C ARG A 188 4.87 16.26 1.22
N ASN A 189 5.01 17.57 1.35
CA ASN A 189 3.89 18.53 1.30
C ASN A 189 3.28 18.74 -0.10
N ALA A 190 3.83 18.15 -1.17
CA ALA A 190 3.32 18.36 -2.52
C ALA A 190 3.48 17.13 -3.40
N PHE A 191 2.40 16.74 -4.02
CA PHE A 191 2.32 15.62 -4.96
C PHE A 191 1.76 16.06 -6.32
N LEU A 192 2.10 15.32 -7.36
CA LEU A 192 1.34 15.30 -8.62
C LEU A 192 0.19 14.29 -8.50
N ALA A 193 -0.75 14.32 -9.43
CA ALA A 193 -1.82 13.34 -9.50
C ALA A 193 -1.29 11.89 -9.60
N SER A 194 -0.11 11.70 -10.17
CA SER A 194 0.55 10.39 -10.24
C SER A 194 2.06 10.52 -10.28
N HIS A 195 2.74 9.48 -9.75
CA HIS A 195 4.18 9.29 -9.80
C HIS A 195 4.50 7.85 -10.20
N SER A 196 5.62 7.65 -10.91
CA SER A 196 6.24 6.34 -11.02
C SER A 196 7.19 6.12 -9.83
N ILE A 197 7.19 4.92 -9.22
CA ILE A 197 8.18 4.59 -8.19
C ILE A 197 9.61 4.71 -8.75
N ALA A 198 9.81 4.40 -10.04
CA ALA A 198 11.11 4.58 -10.69
C ALA A 198 11.59 6.04 -10.68
N ASP A 199 10.69 7.01 -10.94
CA ASP A 199 11.05 8.43 -10.89
C ASP A 199 11.38 8.86 -9.47
N LEU A 200 10.63 8.37 -8.47
CA LEU A 200 10.90 8.67 -7.05
C LEU A 200 12.25 8.14 -6.59
N LEU A 201 12.66 6.97 -7.06
CA LEU A 201 13.99 6.42 -6.81
C LEU A 201 15.08 7.27 -7.48
N ALA A 202 14.86 7.69 -8.73
CA ALA A 202 15.81 8.52 -9.47
C ALA A 202 16.00 9.90 -8.82
N ASP A 203 14.95 10.44 -8.20
CA ASP A 203 14.98 11.74 -7.50
C ASP A 203 15.44 11.63 -6.04
N ASN A 204 15.80 10.43 -5.56
CA ASN A 204 16.16 10.13 -4.16
C ASN A 204 15.04 10.49 -3.15
N THR A 205 13.79 10.40 -3.57
CA THR A 205 12.60 10.55 -2.72
C THR A 205 11.97 9.20 -2.37
N ALA A 206 12.66 8.12 -2.72
CA ALA A 206 12.35 6.75 -2.34
C ALA A 206 13.64 5.93 -2.18
N VAL A 207 13.54 4.81 -1.48
CA VAL A 207 14.62 3.82 -1.28
C VAL A 207 14.12 2.45 -1.69
N LEU A 208 14.92 1.73 -2.48
CA LEU A 208 14.68 0.33 -2.80
C LEU A 208 15.35 -0.56 -1.73
N LEU A 209 14.57 -1.46 -1.15
CA LEU A 209 14.98 -2.53 -0.24
C LEU A 209 14.79 -3.86 -0.97
N ALA A 210 15.87 -4.40 -1.50
CA ALA A 210 15.80 -5.54 -2.43
C ALA A 210 15.96 -6.87 -1.70
N GLY A 211 15.23 -7.89 -2.16
CA GLY A 211 15.42 -9.29 -1.77
C GLY A 211 16.79 -9.81 -2.15
N ILE A 212 17.20 -10.89 -1.51
CA ILE A 212 18.59 -11.40 -1.56
C ILE A 212 18.71 -12.59 -2.51
N LYS A 213 17.66 -13.42 -2.61
CA LYS A 213 17.69 -14.69 -3.36
C LYS A 213 16.40 -14.86 -4.17
N ASP A 214 16.49 -15.72 -5.18
CA ASP A 214 15.34 -16.18 -5.96
C ASP A 214 14.25 -16.75 -5.06
N ASP A 215 13.01 -16.48 -5.43
CA ASP A 215 11.80 -16.96 -4.77
C ASP A 215 11.67 -16.54 -3.27
N ASP A 216 12.48 -15.59 -2.79
CA ASP A 216 12.38 -15.08 -1.42
C ASP A 216 11.04 -14.36 -1.16
N LEU A 217 10.43 -13.77 -2.20
CA LEU A 217 9.20 -13.01 -2.12
C LEU A 217 9.25 -11.89 -1.05
N THR A 218 10.39 -11.21 -0.95
CA THR A 218 10.59 -10.09 -0.04
C THR A 218 9.51 -9.02 -0.26
N GLY A 219 9.00 -8.44 0.83
CA GLY A 219 7.89 -7.48 0.76
C GLY A 219 6.49 -8.13 0.81
N ARG A 220 6.39 -9.45 1.05
CA ARG A 220 5.10 -10.12 1.23
C ARG A 220 4.31 -9.59 2.42
N ALA A 221 5.00 -9.16 3.46
CA ALA A 221 4.44 -8.44 4.59
C ALA A 221 5.42 -7.32 4.95
N VAL A 222 4.92 -6.12 5.09
CA VAL A 222 5.69 -4.95 5.50
C VAL A 222 5.00 -4.25 6.66
N SER A 223 5.76 -3.76 7.62
CA SER A 223 5.16 -3.04 8.75
C SER A 223 6.16 -2.16 9.47
N ARG A 224 5.60 -1.20 10.20
CA ARG A 224 6.32 -0.45 11.23
C ARG A 224 6.66 -1.38 12.40
N ALA A 225 7.92 -1.42 12.80
CA ALA A 225 8.37 -2.16 13.98
C ALA A 225 8.41 -1.30 15.26
N GLY A 226 8.20 0.01 15.12
CA GLY A 226 8.45 0.98 16.19
C GLY A 226 9.96 1.20 16.39
N ASP A 227 10.33 1.90 17.45
CA ASP A 227 11.74 2.14 17.81
C ASP A 227 12.26 0.96 18.66
N VAL A 228 12.78 -0.09 17.99
CA VAL A 228 13.27 -1.31 18.64
C VAL A 228 14.72 -1.17 19.14
N ASN A 229 15.47 -0.22 18.59
CA ASN A 229 16.88 0.01 18.97
C ASN A 229 17.04 1.15 20.00
N GLY A 230 16.00 1.98 20.22
CA GLY A 230 15.97 3.06 21.20
C GLY A 230 16.66 4.35 20.73
N ASP A 231 16.77 4.57 19.42
CA ASP A 231 17.41 5.77 18.86
C ASP A 231 16.44 6.94 18.60
N GLY A 232 15.15 6.72 18.79
CA GLY A 232 14.10 7.72 18.64
C GLY A 232 13.48 7.76 17.24
N VAL A 233 13.93 6.92 16.31
CA VAL A 233 13.37 6.75 14.96
C VAL A 233 12.61 5.43 14.90
N SER A 234 11.56 5.33 14.10
CA SER A 234 10.86 4.06 13.89
C SER A 234 11.71 3.13 13.04
N ASP A 235 11.71 1.85 13.41
CA ASP A 235 12.32 0.79 12.62
C ASP A 235 11.27 0.11 11.71
N LEU A 236 11.76 -0.58 10.69
CA LEU A 236 10.96 -1.29 9.70
C LEU A 236 11.10 -2.80 9.91
N ILE A 237 10.05 -3.55 9.57
CA ILE A 237 10.11 -4.99 9.42
C ILE A 237 9.57 -5.40 8.05
N ILE A 238 10.32 -6.24 7.34
CA ILE A 238 9.98 -6.73 6.00
C ILE A 238 10.06 -8.25 6.04
N GLY A 239 8.94 -8.90 5.71
CA GLY A 239 8.87 -10.35 5.66
C GLY A 239 9.27 -10.88 4.28
N SER A 240 10.06 -11.93 4.29
CA SER A 240 10.51 -12.69 3.12
C SER A 240 10.00 -14.12 3.26
N HIS A 241 8.84 -14.38 2.71
CA HIS A 241 8.05 -15.59 2.96
C HIS A 241 8.66 -16.84 2.29
N GLY A 242 9.29 -16.66 1.12
CA GLY A 242 9.92 -17.74 0.37
C GLY A 242 11.38 -17.98 0.75
N ALA A 243 11.94 -17.18 1.66
CA ALA A 243 13.35 -17.30 2.02
C ALA A 243 13.67 -18.72 2.51
N ASN A 244 14.48 -19.39 1.71
CA ASN A 244 14.83 -20.78 1.90
C ASN A 244 16.26 -20.84 2.41
N ARG A 245 16.43 -21.16 3.68
CA ARG A 245 17.74 -21.57 4.21
C ARG A 245 17.85 -23.08 4.06
N ASP A 246 18.96 -23.53 3.49
CA ASP A 246 19.44 -24.90 3.60
C ASP A 246 20.28 -24.98 4.90
N PRO A 247 19.65 -25.20 6.09
CA PRO A 247 20.33 -25.11 7.37
C PRO A 247 21.31 -26.28 7.59
N ASP A 248 21.14 -27.38 6.86
CA ASP A 248 22.00 -28.55 6.92
C ASP A 248 22.95 -28.65 5.73
N ASN A 249 22.80 -27.75 4.74
CA ASN A 249 23.63 -27.65 3.54
C ASN A 249 23.68 -28.96 2.72
N ASP A 250 22.56 -29.70 2.70
CA ASP A 250 22.44 -30.96 1.97
C ASP A 250 22.02 -30.75 0.49
N GLY A 251 21.72 -29.53 0.09
CA GLY A 251 21.28 -29.14 -1.25
C GLY A 251 19.83 -29.50 -1.56
N ASN A 252 19.04 -29.84 -0.54
CA ASN A 252 17.62 -30.16 -0.66
C ASN A 252 16.77 -29.03 -0.08
N PHE A 253 16.34 -28.09 -0.89
CA PHE A 253 15.55 -26.92 -0.49
C PHE A 253 14.05 -27.21 -0.29
N GLU A 254 13.58 -28.43 -0.58
CA GLU A 254 12.16 -28.76 -0.54
C GLU A 254 11.58 -28.85 0.88
N ASP A 255 12.45 -29.06 1.88
CA ASP A 255 12.04 -29.29 3.27
C ASP A 255 12.21 -28.04 4.18
N ASP A 256 12.80 -26.93 3.66
CA ASP A 256 13.33 -25.84 4.48
C ASP A 256 12.60 -24.48 4.31
N ASN A 257 11.35 -24.50 3.91
CA ASN A 257 10.55 -23.29 3.64
C ASN A 257 10.20 -22.53 4.94
N ASN A 258 11.20 -21.91 5.58
CA ASN A 258 11.09 -21.35 6.91
C ASN A 258 10.77 -19.86 6.97
N GLY A 259 10.78 -19.14 5.81
CA GLY A 259 10.57 -17.68 5.76
C GLY A 259 11.59 -16.89 6.59
N GLU A 260 11.87 -15.68 6.23
CA GLU A 260 12.71 -14.74 6.97
C GLU A 260 12.02 -13.38 7.12
N ALA A 261 12.40 -12.61 8.15
CA ALA A 261 12.00 -11.22 8.33
C ALA A 261 13.24 -10.36 8.60
N TYR A 262 13.31 -9.21 7.97
CA TYR A 262 14.42 -8.27 8.03
C TYR A 262 13.99 -6.95 8.66
#